data_73476d2d9aafb22e77523f4d26314241
#
_entry.id   73476d2d9aafb22e77523f4d26314241
#
_cell.length_a   1.000
_cell.length_b   1.000
_cell.length_c   1.000
_cell.angle_alpha   90.00
_cell.angle_beta   90.00
_cell.angle_gamma   90.00
#
_symmetry.space_group_name_H-M   'P 1'
#
loop_
_entity.id
_entity.type
_entity.pdbx_description
1 polymer ?
#
loop_
_entity_poly.entity_id
_entity_poly.type
_entity_poly.pdbx_seq_one_letter_code
_entity_poly.pdbx_strand_id
1 'polypeptide(L)'
;MTLLNRLPVFPLYYSGKTKFTPIHCSDLTDVIYETITKNINSKIIECVGPEVISFREIIERLITLINKKRLLLPMPLQLATLTAKIFQLLPNPILTEDQLRLLKYDNVLSGKYKSNSDIGVPSKKYFNEEVKKYSYMWREGGQFSTEKYLTEENI
;
A
#
# COMPACT_ATOMS: atom_id res chain seq x y z
N MET A 1 -3.56 -7.49 3.33
CA MET A 1 -4.44 -7.85 4.47
C MET A 1 -4.53 -9.36 4.72
N THR A 2 -4.72 -10.23 3.73
CA THR A 2 -4.85 -11.68 3.95
C THR A 2 -3.69 -12.30 4.76
N LEU A 3 -2.45 -11.96 4.44
CA LEU A 3 -1.28 -12.44 5.21
C LEU A 3 -1.30 -11.93 6.65
N LEU A 4 -1.63 -10.65 6.87
CA LEU A 4 -1.75 -10.06 8.20
C LEU A 4 -2.89 -10.70 9.03
N ASN A 5 -3.92 -11.20 8.36
CA ASN A 5 -5.00 -11.90 9.05
C ASN A 5 -4.60 -13.32 9.51
N ARG A 6 -3.75 -14.00 8.73
CA ARG A 6 -3.36 -15.40 8.98
C ARG A 6 -2.09 -15.55 9.82
N LEU A 7 -1.09 -14.68 9.63
CA LEU A 7 0.21 -14.82 10.28
C LEU A 7 0.26 -14.04 11.60
N PRO A 8 0.69 -14.64 12.72
CA PRO A 8 0.86 -13.94 14.00
C PRO A 8 2.07 -13.01 14.00
N VAL A 9 3.06 -13.30 13.16
CA VAL A 9 4.30 -12.52 12.99
C VAL A 9 4.41 -12.10 11.53
N PHE A 10 4.75 -10.84 11.32
CA PHE A 10 4.93 -10.29 9.96
C PHE A 10 6.35 -9.74 9.79
N PRO A 11 7.09 -10.20 8.77
CA PRO A 11 8.45 -9.73 8.53
C PRO A 11 8.44 -8.32 7.91
N LEU A 12 9.23 -7.42 8.49
CA LEU A 12 9.49 -6.09 7.92
C LEU A 12 10.83 -6.11 7.20
N TYR A 13 10.78 -6.23 5.88
CA TYR A 13 11.93 -6.11 5.01
C TYR A 13 12.48 -4.68 5.06
N TYR A 14 13.83 -4.54 5.05
CA TYR A 14 14.51 -3.25 5.21
C TYR A 14 14.01 -2.45 6.43
N SER A 15 13.62 -3.15 7.51
CA SER A 15 13.03 -2.58 8.72
C SER A 15 11.75 -1.77 8.47
N GLY A 16 11.14 -1.94 7.30
CA GLY A 16 9.94 -1.22 6.89
C GLY A 16 10.17 0.27 6.58
N LYS A 17 11.40 0.69 6.30
CA LYS A 17 11.75 2.10 6.07
C LYS A 17 11.41 2.62 4.68
N THR A 18 11.22 1.72 3.71
CA THR A 18 10.88 2.08 2.32
C THR A 18 9.63 2.94 2.28
N LYS A 19 9.69 4.05 1.58
CA LYS A 19 8.61 5.03 1.47
C LYS A 19 7.81 4.84 0.19
N PHE A 20 6.53 5.11 0.29
CA PHE A 20 5.56 5.02 -0.80
C PHE A 20 4.66 6.25 -0.80
N THR A 21 4.15 6.58 -1.97
CA THR A 21 3.06 7.55 -2.18
C THR A 21 1.88 6.86 -2.87
N PRO A 22 1.13 6.00 -2.14
CA PRO A 22 0.06 5.22 -2.75
C PRO A 22 -1.03 6.14 -3.30
N ILE A 23 -1.35 5.98 -4.57
CA ILE A 23 -2.44 6.68 -5.24
C ILE A 23 -3.67 5.77 -5.33
N HIS A 24 -4.84 6.33 -5.06
CA HIS A 24 -6.10 5.60 -5.25
C HIS A 24 -6.43 5.46 -6.74
N CYS A 25 -7.03 4.35 -7.13
CA CYS A 25 -7.33 4.06 -8.54
C CYS A 25 -8.22 5.12 -9.20
N SER A 26 -9.18 5.72 -8.48
CA SER A 26 -10.01 6.79 -9.05
C SER A 26 -9.21 8.08 -9.28
N ASP A 27 -8.31 8.46 -8.36
CA ASP A 27 -7.45 9.62 -8.55
C ASP A 27 -6.52 9.41 -9.78
N LEU A 28 -6.02 8.18 -9.97
CA LEU A 28 -5.25 7.82 -11.16
C LEU A 28 -6.11 7.90 -12.44
N THR A 29 -7.38 7.48 -12.37
CA THR A 29 -8.31 7.60 -13.51
C THR A 29 -8.53 9.06 -13.89
N ASP A 30 -8.68 9.96 -12.92
CA ASP A 30 -8.80 11.40 -13.15
C ASP A 30 -7.55 11.97 -13.85
N VAL A 31 -6.36 11.52 -13.46
CA VAL A 31 -5.09 11.90 -14.12
C VAL A 31 -5.08 11.43 -15.58
N ILE A 32 -5.48 10.18 -15.85
CA ILE A 32 -5.55 9.63 -17.21
C ILE A 32 -6.55 10.42 -18.06
N TYR A 33 -7.74 10.68 -17.53
CA TYR A 33 -8.79 11.45 -18.20
C TYR A 33 -8.29 12.86 -18.58
N GLU A 34 -7.71 13.59 -17.64
CA GLU A 34 -7.16 14.93 -17.88
C GLU A 34 -6.00 14.92 -18.89
N THR A 35 -5.15 13.91 -18.85
CA THR A 35 -4.03 13.76 -19.77
C THR A 35 -4.53 13.62 -21.21
N ILE A 36 -5.60 12.84 -21.43
CA ILE A 36 -6.23 12.66 -22.74
C ILE A 36 -6.93 13.95 -23.17
N THR A 37 -7.74 14.54 -22.30
CA THR A 37 -8.55 15.73 -22.60
C THR A 37 -7.69 16.94 -22.92
N LYS A 38 -6.57 17.12 -22.22
CA LYS A 38 -5.63 18.22 -22.44
C LYS A 38 -4.58 17.94 -23.52
N ASN A 39 -4.67 16.81 -24.22
CA ASN A 39 -3.68 16.41 -25.24
C ASN A 39 -2.23 16.45 -24.75
N ILE A 40 -1.98 15.98 -23.53
CA ILE A 40 -0.62 15.94 -22.96
C ILE A 40 0.12 14.75 -23.56
N ASN A 41 0.84 14.99 -24.65
CA ASN A 41 1.54 13.95 -25.40
C ASN A 41 3.04 13.92 -25.09
N SER A 42 3.65 12.75 -25.23
CA SER A 42 5.11 12.52 -25.15
C SER A 42 5.76 13.06 -23.86
N LYS A 43 5.04 12.96 -22.73
CA LYS A 43 5.55 13.39 -21.41
C LYS A 43 5.42 12.24 -20.41
N ILE A 44 6.35 12.21 -19.46
CA ILE A 44 6.27 11.36 -18.28
C ILE A 44 5.61 12.18 -17.18
N ILE A 45 4.60 11.61 -16.52
CA ILE A 45 3.91 12.21 -15.38
C ILE A 45 4.03 11.24 -14.21
N GLU A 46 4.55 11.71 -13.10
CA GLU A 46 4.64 10.94 -11.85
C GLU A 46 3.31 11.04 -11.11
N CYS A 47 2.55 9.93 -11.09
CA CYS A 47 1.26 9.86 -10.42
C CYS A 47 1.44 9.40 -8.98
N VAL A 48 1.18 10.27 -8.02
CA VAL A 48 1.36 10.03 -6.60
C VAL A 48 0.09 10.36 -5.81
N GLY A 49 -0.07 9.64 -4.69
CA GLY A 49 -1.11 9.93 -3.72
C GLY A 49 -0.82 11.18 -2.88
N PRO A 50 -1.75 11.55 -1.96
CA PRO A 50 -1.65 12.78 -1.18
C PRO A 50 -0.66 12.70 -0.01
N GLU A 51 -0.17 11.52 0.34
CA GLU A 51 0.71 11.32 1.50
C GLU A 51 1.88 10.39 1.18
N VAL A 52 3.01 10.65 1.87
CA VAL A 52 4.18 9.76 1.88
C VAL A 52 4.10 8.91 3.13
N ILE A 53 4.05 7.59 2.98
CA ILE A 53 3.98 6.64 4.10
C ILE A 53 5.05 5.56 3.96
N SER A 54 5.64 5.14 5.07
CA SER A 54 6.61 4.05 5.08
C SER A 54 5.91 2.69 5.02
N PHE A 55 6.63 1.66 4.57
CA PHE A 55 6.10 0.29 4.56
C PHE A 55 5.65 -0.16 5.95
N ARG A 56 6.40 0.22 7.01
CA ARG A 56 6.01 -0.05 8.39
C ARG A 56 4.67 0.59 8.72
N GLU A 57 4.50 1.89 8.44
CA GLU A 57 3.25 2.61 8.70
C GLU A 57 2.07 2.01 7.93
N ILE A 58 2.28 1.60 6.67
CA ILE A 58 1.24 0.88 5.91
C ILE A 58 0.80 -0.36 6.67
N ILE A 59 1.75 -1.19 7.12
CA ILE A 59 1.44 -2.44 7.82
C ILE A 59 0.77 -2.17 9.16
N GLU A 60 1.24 -1.20 9.94
CA GLU A 60 0.65 -0.81 11.23
C GLU A 60 -0.79 -0.29 11.07
N ARG A 61 -1.03 0.58 10.09
CA ARG A 61 -2.38 1.06 9.74
C ARG A 61 -3.31 -0.10 9.33
N LEU A 62 -2.82 -1.04 8.50
CA LEU A 62 -3.59 -2.22 8.10
C LEU A 62 -3.93 -3.13 9.28
N ILE A 63 -2.99 -3.36 10.19
CA ILE A 63 -3.21 -4.16 11.41
C ILE A 63 -4.30 -3.53 12.28
N THR A 64 -4.23 -2.20 12.47
CA THR A 64 -5.23 -1.44 13.22
C THR A 64 -6.60 -1.54 12.54
N LEU A 65 -6.67 -1.34 11.22
CA LEU A 65 -7.91 -1.38 10.45
C LEU A 65 -8.60 -2.75 10.48
N ILE A 66 -7.85 -3.85 10.57
CA ILE A 66 -8.43 -5.21 10.69
C ILE A 66 -8.62 -5.67 12.13
N ASN A 67 -8.37 -4.79 13.11
CA ASN A 67 -8.50 -5.06 14.54
C ASN A 67 -7.74 -6.32 15.00
N LYS A 68 -6.47 -6.45 14.61
CA LYS A 68 -5.60 -7.58 14.98
C LYS A 68 -4.35 -7.08 15.68
N LYS A 69 -3.74 -7.93 16.51
CA LYS A 69 -2.42 -7.69 17.09
C LYS A 69 -1.41 -8.60 16.39
N ARG A 70 -0.36 -8.00 15.82
CA ARG A 70 0.69 -8.73 15.08
C ARG A 70 2.05 -8.26 15.51
N LEU A 71 2.98 -9.20 15.65
CA LEU A 71 4.36 -8.86 15.92
C LEU A 71 5.06 -8.53 14.60
N LEU A 72 5.60 -7.31 14.52
CA LEU A 72 6.38 -6.86 13.36
C LEU A 72 7.87 -7.06 13.65
N LEU A 73 8.50 -7.98 12.95
CA LEU A 73 9.92 -8.30 13.11
C LEU A 73 10.75 -7.74 11.96
N PRO A 74 11.73 -6.85 12.23
CA PRO A 74 12.71 -6.45 11.24
C PRO A 74 13.45 -7.70 10.74
N MET A 75 13.42 -7.96 9.43
CA MET A 75 14.08 -9.12 8.83
C MET A 75 15.39 -8.70 8.19
N PRO A 76 16.54 -9.27 8.61
CA PRO A 76 17.81 -9.07 7.94
C PRO A 76 17.76 -9.52 6.46
N LEU A 77 18.44 -8.76 5.59
CA LEU A 77 18.40 -8.99 4.14
C LEU A 77 18.82 -10.40 3.73
N GLN A 78 19.80 -10.97 4.42
CA GLN A 78 20.27 -12.32 4.16
C GLN A 78 19.20 -13.38 4.36
N LEU A 79 18.42 -13.27 5.46
CA LEU A 79 17.30 -14.15 5.73
C LEU A 79 16.14 -13.88 4.77
N ALA A 80 15.92 -12.63 4.41
CA ALA A 80 14.88 -12.24 3.45
C ALA A 80 15.12 -12.86 2.06
N THR A 81 16.36 -12.84 1.57
CA THR A 81 16.73 -13.45 0.29
C THR A 81 16.61 -14.97 0.33
N LEU A 82 17.00 -15.60 1.43
CA LEU A 82 16.85 -17.05 1.59
C LEU A 82 15.38 -17.47 1.60
N THR A 83 14.56 -16.76 2.37
CA THR A 83 13.10 -17.03 2.44
C THR A 83 12.42 -16.79 1.09
N ALA A 84 12.79 -15.73 0.35
CA ALA A 84 12.25 -15.48 -0.98
C ALA A 84 12.59 -16.61 -1.97
N LYS A 85 13.83 -17.12 -1.96
CA LYS A 85 14.23 -18.27 -2.80
C LYS A 85 13.40 -19.51 -2.50
N ILE A 86 13.17 -19.80 -1.22
CA ILE A 86 12.34 -20.95 -0.82
C ILE A 86 10.87 -20.73 -1.26
N PHE A 87 10.32 -19.52 -1.06
CA PHE A 87 8.94 -19.22 -1.43
C PHE A 87 8.70 -19.18 -2.94
N GLN A 88 9.74 -18.89 -3.75
CA GLN A 88 9.64 -18.97 -5.21
C GLN A 88 9.43 -20.40 -5.73
N LEU A 89 9.78 -21.43 -4.95
CA LEU A 89 9.52 -22.83 -5.29
C LEU A 89 8.05 -23.24 -5.11
N LEU A 90 7.24 -22.40 -4.43
CA LEU A 90 5.82 -22.65 -4.26
C LEU A 90 5.04 -22.29 -5.54
N PRO A 91 3.98 -23.02 -5.88
CA PRO A 91 3.15 -22.73 -7.06
C PRO A 91 2.53 -21.32 -7.04
N ASN A 92 2.33 -20.73 -5.87
CA ASN A 92 1.90 -19.34 -5.67
C ASN A 92 2.86 -18.66 -4.69
N PRO A 93 3.96 -18.06 -5.17
CA PRO A 93 4.96 -17.48 -4.29
C PRO A 93 4.40 -16.29 -3.51
N ILE A 94 4.56 -16.32 -2.19
CA ILE A 94 4.11 -15.25 -1.28
C ILE A 94 5.04 -14.03 -1.41
N LEU A 95 6.30 -14.27 -1.73
CA LEU A 95 7.35 -13.26 -1.88
C LEU A 95 8.35 -13.72 -2.93
N THR A 96 8.72 -12.81 -3.84
CA THR A 96 9.74 -13.04 -4.85
C THR A 96 10.99 -12.19 -4.60
N GLU A 97 12.14 -12.58 -5.16
CA GLU A 97 13.36 -11.76 -5.09
C GLU A 97 13.17 -10.38 -5.70
N ASP A 98 12.40 -10.26 -6.78
CA ASP A 98 12.14 -8.97 -7.42
C ASP A 98 11.31 -8.04 -6.53
N GLN A 99 10.33 -8.58 -5.82
CA GLN A 99 9.59 -7.81 -4.81
C GLN A 99 10.51 -7.31 -3.69
N LEU A 100 11.46 -8.14 -3.22
CA LEU A 100 12.47 -7.69 -2.25
C LEU A 100 13.37 -6.60 -2.81
N ARG A 101 13.80 -6.73 -4.07
CA ARG A 101 14.63 -5.70 -4.74
C ARG A 101 13.88 -4.37 -4.85
N LEU A 102 12.58 -4.40 -5.19
CA LEU A 102 11.75 -3.20 -5.26
C LEU A 102 11.62 -2.51 -3.90
N LEU A 103 11.51 -3.28 -2.80
CA LEU A 103 11.47 -2.72 -1.44
C LEU A 103 12.77 -2.05 -0.98
N LYS A 104 13.86 -2.16 -1.74
CA LYS A 104 15.10 -1.46 -1.46
C LYS A 104 15.03 0.04 -1.78
N TYR A 105 14.17 0.44 -2.70
CA TYR A 105 14.07 1.80 -3.21
C TYR A 105 12.75 2.43 -2.80
N ASP A 106 12.82 3.71 -2.43
CA ASP A 106 11.61 4.49 -2.17
C ASP A 106 10.81 4.68 -3.47
N ASN A 107 9.50 4.54 -3.37
CA ASN A 107 8.56 4.80 -4.46
C ASN A 107 7.80 6.09 -4.16
N VAL A 108 8.49 7.19 -4.35
CA VAL A 108 8.02 8.56 -4.11
C VAL A 108 8.35 9.43 -5.32
N LEU A 109 7.85 10.67 -5.35
CA LEU A 109 8.21 11.63 -6.40
C LEU A 109 9.73 11.72 -6.57
N SER A 110 10.22 11.55 -7.79
CA SER A 110 11.64 11.67 -8.10
C SER A 110 12.08 13.13 -8.22
N GLY A 111 11.14 14.04 -8.47
CA GLY A 111 11.39 15.46 -8.78
C GLY A 111 11.99 15.71 -10.18
N LYS A 112 12.12 14.66 -11.00
CA LYS A 112 12.64 14.77 -12.37
C LYS A 112 11.57 15.10 -13.40
N TYR A 113 10.35 14.67 -13.13
CA TYR A 113 9.21 14.82 -14.04
C TYR A 113 8.08 15.58 -13.35
N LYS A 114 7.11 16.04 -14.14
CA LYS A 114 5.91 16.67 -13.60
C LYS A 114 5.07 15.64 -12.84
N SER A 115 4.51 16.07 -11.71
CA SER A 115 3.55 15.28 -10.95
C SER A 115 2.13 15.46 -11.49
N ASN A 116 1.21 14.61 -11.03
CA ASN A 116 -0.22 14.79 -11.25
C ASN A 116 -0.73 16.15 -10.74
N SER A 117 -0.17 16.68 -9.66
CA SER A 117 -0.51 18.02 -9.15
C SER A 117 -0.09 19.13 -10.10
N ASP A 118 1.07 19.01 -10.77
CA ASP A 118 1.58 20.00 -11.71
C ASP A 118 0.75 20.12 -13.00
N ILE A 119 -0.04 19.10 -13.30
CA ILE A 119 -1.00 19.13 -14.42
C ILE A 119 -2.43 19.53 -13.98
N GLY A 120 -2.58 19.91 -12.70
CA GLY A 120 -3.85 20.37 -12.13
C GLY A 120 -4.76 19.27 -11.60
N VAL A 121 -4.26 18.06 -11.35
CA VAL A 121 -5.02 16.91 -10.85
C VAL A 121 -4.39 16.37 -9.57
N PRO A 122 -4.43 17.13 -8.46
CA PRO A 122 -3.92 16.62 -7.18
C PRO A 122 -4.76 15.46 -6.67
N SER A 123 -4.10 14.42 -6.15
CA SER A 123 -4.77 13.30 -5.50
C SER A 123 -5.44 13.75 -4.20
N LYS A 124 -6.64 13.23 -3.92
CA LYS A 124 -7.49 13.65 -2.79
C LYS A 124 -7.79 12.53 -1.81
N LYS A 125 -7.56 11.28 -2.22
CA LYS A 125 -7.97 10.09 -1.45
C LYS A 125 -6.82 9.56 -0.63
N TYR A 126 -6.95 9.69 0.69
CA TYR A 126 -5.97 9.22 1.66
C TYR A 126 -6.06 7.72 1.88
N PHE A 127 -4.90 7.08 2.06
CA PHE A 127 -4.79 5.63 2.20
C PHE A 127 -5.71 5.07 3.29
N ASN A 128 -5.69 5.68 4.47
CA ASN A 128 -6.42 5.17 5.62
C ASN A 128 -7.94 5.24 5.43
N GLU A 129 -8.43 6.32 4.84
CA GLU A 129 -9.86 6.55 4.58
C GLU A 129 -10.41 5.55 3.57
N GLU A 130 -9.68 5.36 2.46
CA GLU A 130 -10.14 4.46 1.40
C GLU A 130 -10.04 2.99 1.81
N VAL A 131 -8.95 2.60 2.48
CA VAL A 131 -8.78 1.22 2.93
C VAL A 131 -9.79 0.85 4.03
N LYS A 132 -10.19 1.80 4.88
CA LYS A 132 -11.20 1.59 5.92
C LYS A 132 -12.52 1.10 5.34
N LYS A 133 -12.92 1.56 4.15
CA LYS A 133 -14.20 1.23 3.49
C LYS A 133 -14.39 -0.27 3.22
N TYR A 134 -13.30 -1.02 3.04
CA TYR A 134 -13.37 -2.46 2.75
C TYR A 134 -12.57 -3.32 3.73
N SER A 135 -11.84 -2.73 4.70
CA SER A 135 -11.00 -3.46 5.66
C SER A 135 -11.80 -4.40 6.58
N TYR A 136 -13.09 -4.11 6.80
CA TYR A 136 -13.98 -4.92 7.61
C TYR A 136 -14.04 -6.40 7.15
N MET A 137 -13.82 -6.67 5.86
CA MET A 137 -13.81 -8.04 5.31
C MET A 137 -12.75 -8.95 5.94
N TRP A 138 -11.69 -8.38 6.54
CA TRP A 138 -10.62 -9.10 7.23
C TRP A 138 -10.74 -9.07 8.76
N ARG A 139 -11.76 -8.42 9.31
CA ARG A 139 -12.08 -8.47 10.74
C ARG A 139 -12.79 -9.75 11.08
N GLU A 140 -12.88 -10.04 12.38
CA GLU A 140 -13.72 -11.14 12.89
C GLU A 140 -15.19 -10.86 12.61
N GLY A 141 -15.93 -11.83 12.07
CA GLY A 141 -17.29 -11.64 11.59
C GLY A 141 -17.41 -11.05 10.17
N GLY A 142 -16.34 -10.53 9.61
CA GLY A 142 -16.32 -9.99 8.25
C GLY A 142 -17.40 -8.93 8.02
N GLN A 143 -18.16 -9.08 6.93
CA GLN A 143 -19.28 -8.19 6.61
C GLN A 143 -20.45 -8.24 7.61
N PHE A 144 -20.49 -9.25 8.48
CA PHE A 144 -21.52 -9.41 9.52
C PHE A 144 -21.03 -8.95 10.90
N SER A 145 -19.83 -8.34 11.00
CA SER A 145 -19.36 -7.84 12.29
C SER A 145 -20.18 -6.63 12.76
N THR A 146 -20.58 -6.64 14.01
CA THR A 146 -21.34 -5.53 14.64
C THR A 146 -20.56 -4.22 14.67
N GLU A 147 -19.23 -4.26 14.66
CA GLU A 147 -18.37 -3.05 14.59
C GLU A 147 -18.51 -2.27 13.27
N LYS A 148 -19.07 -2.86 12.22
CA LYS A 148 -19.35 -2.13 10.97
C LYS A 148 -20.37 -1.02 11.19
N TYR A 149 -21.34 -1.23 12.06
CA TYR A 149 -22.44 -0.31 12.32
C TYR A 149 -22.07 0.80 13.31
N LEU A 150 -21.09 0.55 14.20
CA LEU A 150 -20.66 1.56 15.19
C LEU A 150 -19.82 2.69 14.59
N THR A 151 -19.27 2.50 13.39
CA THR A 151 -18.45 3.52 12.71
C THR A 151 -19.25 4.45 11.79
N GLU A 152 -20.50 4.12 11.49
CA GLU A 152 -21.38 4.95 10.64
C GLU A 152 -22.28 5.90 11.47
N GLU A 153 -22.48 5.63 12.77
CA GLU A 153 -23.31 6.44 13.65
C GLU A 153 -22.57 7.59 14.39
N ASN A 154 -21.24 7.70 14.24
CA ASN A 154 -20.41 8.72 14.91
C ASN A 154 -19.69 9.67 13.94
N ILE A 155 -20.31 10.02 12.82
CA ILE A 155 -19.83 11.10 11.93
C ILE A 155 -20.93 12.16 11.81
#